data_b48c0ec9a00f52c549b847ea11c228e5
#
_entry.id   b48c0ec9a00f52c549b847ea11c228e5
#
_cell.length_a   1.000
_cell.length_b   1.000
_cell.length_c   1.000
_cell.angle_alpha   90.00
_cell.angle_beta   90.00
_cell.angle_gamma   90.00
#
_symmetry.space_group_name_H-M   'P 1'
#
loop_
_entity.id
_entity.type
_entity.pdbx_description
1 polymer ?
#
loop_
_entity_poly.entity_id
_entity_poly.type
_entity_poly.pdbx_seq_one_letter_code
_entity_poly.pdbx_strand_id
1 'polypeptide(L)'
;DLDPQGAASYYFRIKPKIKGGGKGLLTGKRELDDLIKGTDFEYLDLLPADFSYRNMDLLLDEAKKPTRRIRKLLKPLADEYDYVILDCPPSISLVSENIFQATDALLIPTIPTTLSLRTYYQIIDFFRQGHLDTDKLLPFFSMVDRRKQLHCSIVDEPPRKLSAALKTNIPYTSEVERMGVHRAPLGSFSGNNWAAKCYQALWDEVKSRLEVM
;
A
#
# COMPACT_ATOMS: atom_id res chain seq x y z
N ASP A 1 4.56 -7.56 -1.37
CA ASP A 1 3.92 -7.26 -2.67
C ASP A 1 2.82 -8.29 -2.90
N LEU A 2 1.55 -7.87 -2.74
CA LEU A 2 0.37 -8.72 -2.88
C LEU A 2 -0.35 -8.50 -4.23
N ASP A 3 0.12 -7.56 -5.03
CA ASP A 3 -0.39 -7.37 -6.38
C ASP A 3 0.23 -8.41 -7.34
N PRO A 4 -0.57 -9.25 -8.02
CA PRO A 4 -0.05 -10.21 -9.01
C PRO A 4 0.72 -9.56 -10.17
N GLN A 5 0.59 -8.25 -10.38
CA GLN A 5 1.39 -7.50 -11.35
C GLN A 5 2.86 -7.35 -10.92
N GLY A 6 3.16 -7.40 -9.62
CA GLY A 6 4.51 -7.42 -9.09
C GLY A 6 5.27 -6.10 -9.29
N ALA A 7 4.59 -4.95 -9.20
CA ALA A 7 5.21 -3.66 -9.43
C ALA A 7 6.31 -3.37 -8.39
N ALA A 8 6.04 -3.56 -7.11
CA ALA A 8 7.04 -3.38 -6.05
C ALA A 8 8.21 -4.35 -6.25
N SER A 9 7.94 -5.63 -6.55
CA SER A 9 8.99 -6.61 -6.85
C SER A 9 9.87 -6.16 -8.02
N TYR A 10 9.29 -5.59 -9.07
CA TYR A 10 10.02 -5.05 -10.22
C TYR A 10 10.93 -3.87 -9.82
N TYR A 11 10.40 -2.91 -9.04
CA TYR A 11 11.18 -1.75 -8.60
C TYR A 11 12.38 -2.15 -7.74
N PHE A 12 12.23 -3.16 -6.90
CA PHE A 12 13.32 -3.67 -6.05
C PHE A 12 14.17 -4.76 -6.72
N ARG A 13 14.05 -4.98 -8.04
CA ARG A 13 14.84 -5.93 -8.84
C ARG A 13 14.70 -7.38 -8.40
N ILE A 14 13.66 -7.70 -7.66
CA ILE A 14 13.37 -9.05 -7.19
C ILE A 14 12.39 -9.73 -8.16
N LYS A 15 12.69 -10.99 -8.50
CA LYS A 15 11.80 -11.75 -9.39
C LYS A 15 10.45 -11.99 -8.72
N PRO A 16 9.30 -11.63 -9.37
CA PRO A 16 7.97 -11.83 -8.81
C PRO A 16 7.56 -13.31 -8.90
N LYS A 17 8.13 -14.12 -7.99
CA LYS A 17 7.87 -15.54 -7.87
C LYS A 17 8.23 -16.04 -6.48
N ILE A 18 7.32 -16.78 -5.85
CA ILE A 18 7.58 -17.48 -4.60
C ILE A 18 7.39 -18.99 -4.75
N LYS A 19 8.06 -19.74 -3.90
CA LYS A 19 7.96 -21.21 -3.89
C LYS A 19 6.61 -21.65 -3.34
N GLY A 20 5.80 -22.32 -4.15
CA GLY A 20 4.46 -22.74 -3.78
C GLY A 20 3.35 -21.75 -4.13
N GLY A 21 3.71 -20.57 -4.66
CA GLY A 21 2.76 -19.53 -5.07
C GLY A 21 1.81 -19.09 -3.94
N GLY A 22 0.70 -18.44 -4.29
CA GLY A 22 -0.30 -17.97 -3.34
C GLY A 22 -0.90 -19.07 -2.45
N LYS A 23 -1.08 -20.28 -2.99
CA LYS A 23 -1.55 -21.43 -2.20
C LYS A 23 -0.55 -21.83 -1.12
N GLY A 24 0.73 -21.89 -1.45
CA GLY A 24 1.80 -22.19 -0.49
C GLY A 24 1.86 -21.14 0.61
N LEU A 25 1.76 -19.87 0.26
CA LEU A 25 1.73 -18.74 1.17
C LEU A 25 0.53 -18.83 2.14
N LEU A 26 -0.68 -18.93 1.64
CA LEU A 26 -1.90 -18.91 2.46
C LEU A 26 -2.08 -20.15 3.33
N THR A 27 -1.55 -21.31 2.92
CA THR A 27 -1.66 -22.55 3.70
C THR A 27 -0.64 -22.66 4.82
N GLY A 28 0.36 -21.78 4.87
CA GLY A 28 1.45 -21.84 5.85
C GLY A 28 2.31 -23.10 5.72
N LYS A 29 2.38 -23.68 4.50
CA LYS A 29 3.26 -24.83 4.22
C LYS A 29 4.75 -24.46 4.16
N ARG A 30 5.03 -23.18 4.20
CA ARG A 30 6.36 -22.59 4.19
C ARG A 30 6.44 -21.51 5.26
N GLU A 31 7.55 -21.43 5.92
CA GLU A 31 7.86 -20.29 6.77
C GLU A 31 8.01 -19.04 5.89
N LEU A 32 7.57 -17.88 6.39
CA LEU A 32 7.68 -16.63 5.64
C LEU A 32 9.12 -16.27 5.34
N ASP A 33 10.02 -16.52 6.27
CA ASP A 33 11.45 -16.23 6.15
C ASP A 33 12.09 -16.92 4.95
N ASP A 34 11.63 -18.13 4.61
CA ASP A 34 12.08 -18.83 3.40
C ASP A 34 11.66 -18.12 2.10
N LEU A 35 10.62 -17.27 2.18
CA LEU A 35 10.01 -16.60 1.03
C LEU A 35 10.46 -15.14 0.90
N ILE A 36 10.81 -14.50 2.02
CA ILE A 36 11.29 -13.12 2.06
C ILE A 36 12.69 -13.03 1.41
N LYS A 37 12.95 -11.93 0.74
CA LYS A 37 14.21 -11.63 0.04
C LYS A 37 14.75 -10.30 0.49
N GLY A 38 16.02 -10.25 0.83
CA GLY A 38 16.73 -9.00 1.02
C GLY A 38 16.73 -8.18 -0.28
N THR A 39 16.58 -6.88 -0.17
CA THR A 39 16.70 -5.93 -1.30
C THR A 39 18.11 -5.35 -1.37
N ASP A 40 18.39 -4.53 -2.38
CA ASP A 40 19.64 -3.75 -2.49
C ASP A 40 19.70 -2.60 -1.46
N PHE A 41 18.68 -2.43 -0.62
CA PHE A 41 18.55 -1.36 0.36
C PHE A 41 18.61 -1.93 1.78
N GLU A 42 19.47 -1.34 2.58
CA GLU A 42 19.66 -1.73 3.97
C GLU A 42 18.35 -1.62 4.78
N TYR A 43 18.09 -2.59 5.64
CA TYR A 43 16.88 -2.68 6.47
C TYR A 43 15.56 -2.79 5.68
N LEU A 44 15.63 -3.19 4.41
CA LEU A 44 14.44 -3.38 3.58
C LEU A 44 14.43 -4.76 2.95
N ASP A 45 13.50 -5.58 3.40
CA ASP A 45 13.22 -6.88 2.83
C ASP A 45 11.91 -6.88 2.04
N LEU A 46 11.75 -7.80 1.13
CA LEU A 46 10.55 -7.92 0.31
C LEU A 46 10.05 -9.38 0.26
N LEU A 47 8.78 -9.59 0.59
CA LEU A 47 8.05 -10.78 0.17
C LEU A 47 7.58 -10.54 -1.28
N PRO A 48 8.15 -11.25 -2.27
CA PRO A 48 7.85 -10.95 -3.67
C PRO A 48 6.40 -11.29 -4.04
N ALA A 49 5.89 -10.60 -5.04
CA ALA A 49 4.67 -11.00 -5.72
C ALA A 49 4.80 -12.37 -6.37
N ASP A 50 3.66 -12.96 -6.68
CA ASP A 50 3.58 -14.15 -7.52
C ASP A 50 2.32 -14.05 -8.41
N PHE A 51 2.44 -14.42 -9.67
CA PHE A 51 1.33 -14.36 -10.61
C PHE A 51 0.10 -15.17 -10.18
N SER A 52 0.31 -16.21 -9.35
CA SER A 52 -0.80 -17.01 -8.79
C SER A 52 -1.67 -16.23 -7.79
N TYR A 53 -1.21 -15.06 -7.31
CA TYR A 53 -2.00 -14.20 -6.40
C TYR A 53 -3.31 -13.71 -7.03
N ARG A 54 -3.41 -13.70 -8.36
CA ARG A 54 -4.68 -13.45 -9.07
C ARG A 54 -5.83 -14.37 -8.64
N ASN A 55 -5.51 -15.52 -8.05
CA ASN A 55 -6.47 -16.51 -7.57
C ASN A 55 -6.62 -16.50 -6.04
N MET A 56 -6.05 -15.49 -5.35
CA MET A 56 -6.06 -15.45 -3.88
C MET A 56 -7.46 -15.37 -3.30
N ASP A 57 -8.38 -14.66 -3.95
CA ASP A 57 -9.78 -14.57 -3.49
C ASP A 57 -10.43 -15.96 -3.39
N LEU A 58 -10.23 -16.81 -4.40
CA LEU A 58 -10.74 -18.18 -4.40
C LEU A 58 -10.12 -19.02 -3.28
N LEU A 59 -8.80 -18.88 -3.06
CA LEU A 59 -8.08 -19.60 -2.02
C LEU A 59 -8.49 -19.15 -0.61
N LEU A 60 -8.84 -17.87 -0.45
CA LEU A 60 -9.32 -17.31 0.81
C LEU A 60 -10.75 -17.76 1.10
N ASP A 61 -11.62 -17.80 0.09
CA ASP A 61 -13.02 -18.19 0.22
C ASP A 61 -13.16 -19.64 0.72
N GLU A 62 -12.28 -20.53 0.26
CA GLU A 62 -12.21 -21.94 0.73
C GLU A 62 -11.74 -22.08 2.19
N ALA A 63 -11.28 -21.01 2.84
CA ALA A 63 -10.71 -21.08 4.18
C ALA A 63 -11.77 -20.98 5.29
N LYS A 64 -11.58 -21.67 6.42
CA LYS A 64 -12.51 -21.64 7.57
C LYS A 64 -12.73 -20.22 8.17
N LYS A 65 -11.76 -19.32 8.01
CA LYS A 65 -11.82 -17.93 8.46
C LYS A 65 -11.23 -17.05 7.37
N PRO A 66 -11.98 -16.80 6.30
CA PRO A 66 -11.47 -16.19 5.08
C PRO A 66 -10.85 -14.81 5.30
N THR A 67 -11.37 -13.97 6.19
CA THR A 67 -10.93 -12.59 6.40
C THR A 67 -9.78 -12.42 7.41
N ARG A 68 -9.27 -13.50 8.02
CA ARG A 68 -8.21 -13.44 9.06
C ARG A 68 -6.91 -14.13 8.66
N ARG A 69 -6.81 -14.58 7.42
CA ARG A 69 -5.65 -15.39 6.96
C ARG A 69 -4.39 -14.57 6.86
N ILE A 70 -4.46 -13.38 6.25
CA ILE A 70 -3.30 -12.49 6.09
C ILE A 70 -2.80 -12.04 7.47
N ARG A 71 -3.69 -11.64 8.39
CA ARG A 71 -3.28 -11.26 9.75
C ARG A 71 -2.53 -12.39 10.47
N LYS A 72 -2.99 -13.65 10.33
CA LYS A 72 -2.30 -14.79 10.90
C LYS A 72 -0.93 -15.02 10.27
N LEU A 73 -0.83 -14.83 8.95
CA LEU A 73 0.41 -14.96 8.20
C LEU A 73 1.45 -13.95 8.64
N LEU A 74 1.06 -12.69 8.87
CA LEU A 74 1.96 -11.59 9.21
C LEU A 74 2.39 -11.58 10.68
N LYS A 75 1.68 -12.32 11.56
CA LYS A 75 1.96 -12.29 13.00
C LYS A 75 3.43 -12.53 13.38
N PRO A 76 4.18 -13.47 12.78
CA PRO A 76 5.58 -13.68 13.10
C PRO A 76 6.47 -12.47 12.82
N LEU A 77 6.12 -11.67 11.80
CA LEU A 77 6.92 -10.51 11.37
C LEU A 77 6.85 -9.33 12.36
N ALA A 78 5.87 -9.31 13.28
CA ALA A 78 5.70 -8.22 14.23
C ALA A 78 6.87 -8.08 15.22
N ASP A 79 7.59 -9.16 15.48
CA ASP A 79 8.75 -9.16 16.38
C ASP A 79 10.08 -8.91 15.65
N GLU A 80 10.07 -8.90 14.30
CA GLU A 80 11.27 -8.82 13.47
C GLU A 80 11.37 -7.48 12.71
N TYR A 81 10.24 -6.84 12.42
CA TYR A 81 10.17 -5.63 11.61
C TYR A 81 9.45 -4.49 12.34
N ASP A 82 10.01 -3.28 12.29
CA ASP A 82 9.36 -2.07 12.81
C ASP A 82 8.09 -1.74 12.02
N TYR A 83 8.11 -1.99 10.71
CA TYR A 83 6.98 -1.72 9.79
C TYR A 83 6.81 -2.85 8.78
N VAL A 84 5.56 -3.27 8.57
CA VAL A 84 5.17 -4.19 7.49
C VAL A 84 4.23 -3.46 6.55
N ILE A 85 4.68 -3.19 5.32
CA ILE A 85 3.90 -2.49 4.28
C ILE A 85 3.33 -3.51 3.31
N LEU A 86 2.02 -3.48 3.11
CA LEU A 86 1.31 -4.34 2.15
C LEU A 86 1.00 -3.55 0.88
N ASP A 87 1.69 -3.85 -0.22
CA ASP A 87 1.34 -3.34 -1.55
C ASP A 87 0.19 -4.17 -2.13
N CYS A 88 -0.93 -3.52 -2.38
CA CYS A 88 -2.24 -4.15 -2.57
C CYS A 88 -2.75 -4.00 -3.99
N PRO A 89 -3.47 -4.99 -4.56
CA PRO A 89 -4.16 -4.84 -5.83
C PRO A 89 -5.26 -3.76 -5.74
N PRO A 90 -5.54 -3.04 -6.85
CA PRO A 90 -6.47 -1.90 -6.87
C PRO A 90 -7.94 -2.34 -6.92
N SER A 91 -8.36 -3.29 -6.08
CA SER A 91 -9.73 -3.81 -6.06
C SER A 91 -10.22 -4.01 -4.63
N ILE A 92 -11.52 -3.84 -4.40
CA ILE A 92 -12.17 -4.27 -3.15
C ILE A 92 -12.62 -5.72 -3.37
N SER A 93 -11.91 -6.65 -2.75
CA SER A 93 -12.10 -8.08 -2.86
C SER A 93 -11.86 -8.75 -1.51
N LEU A 94 -11.99 -10.07 -1.43
CA LEU A 94 -11.70 -10.81 -0.20
C LEU A 94 -10.23 -10.66 0.25
N VAL A 95 -9.29 -10.47 -0.69
CA VAL A 95 -7.90 -10.11 -0.37
C VAL A 95 -7.85 -8.76 0.33
N SER A 96 -8.53 -7.73 -0.22
CA SER A 96 -8.57 -6.39 0.40
C SER A 96 -9.22 -6.42 1.79
N GLU A 97 -10.29 -7.18 1.98
CA GLU A 97 -10.91 -7.35 3.30
C GLU A 97 -9.95 -7.96 4.33
N ASN A 98 -9.15 -8.94 3.91
CA ASN A 98 -8.10 -9.51 4.75
C ASN A 98 -7.05 -8.47 5.14
N ILE A 99 -6.65 -7.63 4.19
CA ILE A 99 -5.68 -6.55 4.40
C ILE A 99 -6.26 -5.53 5.37
N PHE A 100 -7.50 -5.07 5.18
CA PHE A 100 -8.17 -4.10 6.07
C PHE A 100 -8.26 -4.58 7.52
N GLN A 101 -8.44 -5.90 7.73
CA GLN A 101 -8.44 -6.49 9.06
C GLN A 101 -7.04 -6.77 9.62
N ALA A 102 -6.03 -6.88 8.78
CA ALA A 102 -4.66 -7.19 9.19
C ALA A 102 -3.84 -5.95 9.54
N THR A 103 -4.16 -4.79 8.95
CA THR A 103 -3.36 -3.57 9.05
C THR A 103 -3.84 -2.65 10.16
N ASP A 104 -2.92 -1.87 10.71
CA ASP A 104 -3.19 -0.82 11.71
C ASP A 104 -3.57 0.49 11.01
N ALA A 105 -3.06 0.75 9.81
CA ALA A 105 -3.42 1.89 8.98
C ALA A 105 -3.56 1.51 7.50
N LEU A 106 -4.38 2.25 6.77
CA LEU A 106 -4.56 2.12 5.32
C LEU A 106 -4.22 3.44 4.63
N LEU A 107 -3.06 3.49 3.98
CA LEU A 107 -2.65 4.62 3.16
C LEU A 107 -3.41 4.60 1.84
N ILE A 108 -4.13 5.69 1.54
CA ILE A 108 -4.99 5.77 0.35
C ILE A 108 -4.53 6.91 -0.56
N PRO A 109 -3.68 6.62 -1.57
CA PRO A 109 -3.31 7.63 -2.55
C PRO A 109 -4.54 8.05 -3.36
N THR A 110 -4.87 9.33 -3.28
CA THR A 110 -6.06 9.90 -3.91
C THR A 110 -5.63 10.98 -4.90
N ILE A 111 -5.90 10.80 -6.18
CA ILE A 111 -5.70 11.87 -7.17
C ILE A 111 -6.77 12.93 -6.92
N PRO A 112 -6.46 14.26 -6.96
CA PRO A 112 -7.47 15.29 -6.73
C PRO A 112 -8.45 15.42 -7.90
N THR A 113 -9.27 14.40 -8.11
CA THR A 113 -10.31 14.33 -9.15
C THR A 113 -11.60 13.78 -8.58
N THR A 114 -12.73 14.11 -9.23
CA THR A 114 -14.07 13.66 -8.80
C THR A 114 -14.18 12.13 -8.69
N LEU A 115 -13.60 11.42 -9.67
CA LEU A 115 -13.67 9.94 -9.68
C LEU A 115 -12.85 9.32 -8.54
N SER A 116 -11.66 9.85 -8.29
CA SER A 116 -10.82 9.34 -7.20
C SER A 116 -11.45 9.62 -5.83
N LEU A 117 -12.05 10.80 -5.65
CA LEU A 117 -12.81 11.11 -4.44
C LEU A 117 -14.01 10.17 -4.26
N ARG A 118 -14.73 9.86 -5.34
CA ARG A 118 -15.82 8.89 -5.30
C ARG A 118 -15.34 7.50 -4.83
N THR A 119 -14.23 7.03 -5.36
CA THR A 119 -13.63 5.75 -4.93
C THR A 119 -13.29 5.77 -3.45
N TYR A 120 -12.68 6.84 -2.96
CA TYR A 120 -12.41 7.00 -1.52
C TYR A 120 -13.70 6.94 -0.67
N TYR A 121 -14.79 7.60 -1.12
CA TYR A 121 -16.06 7.54 -0.41
C TYR A 121 -16.65 6.12 -0.39
N GLN A 122 -16.49 5.35 -1.45
CA GLN A 122 -16.88 3.94 -1.48
C GLN A 122 -16.10 3.11 -0.45
N ILE A 123 -14.81 3.39 -0.24
CA ILE A 123 -14.02 2.74 0.82
C ILE A 123 -14.56 3.10 2.21
N ILE A 124 -14.86 4.38 2.48
CA ILE A 124 -15.48 4.80 3.75
C ILE A 124 -16.80 4.05 3.98
N ASP A 125 -17.66 4.01 2.97
CA ASP A 125 -18.97 3.35 3.08
C ASP A 125 -18.82 1.85 3.30
N PHE A 126 -17.84 1.21 2.65
CA PHE A 126 -17.49 -0.19 2.89
C PHE A 126 -17.04 -0.43 4.35
N PHE A 127 -16.15 0.41 4.88
CA PHE A 127 -15.69 0.32 6.26
C PHE A 127 -16.84 0.46 7.25
N ARG A 128 -17.74 1.43 7.04
CA ARG A 128 -18.93 1.65 7.88
C ARG A 128 -19.89 0.48 7.86
N GLN A 129 -20.18 -0.06 6.68
CA GLN A 129 -21.09 -1.22 6.53
C GLN A 129 -20.48 -2.48 7.15
N GLY A 130 -19.17 -2.66 7.04
CA GLY A 130 -18.41 -3.76 7.65
C GLY A 130 -18.09 -3.57 9.13
N HIS A 131 -18.54 -2.49 9.78
CA HIS A 131 -18.18 -2.11 11.16
C HIS A 131 -16.67 -2.09 11.39
N LEU A 132 -15.89 -1.70 10.36
CA LEU A 132 -14.45 -1.53 10.45
C LEU A 132 -14.14 -0.11 10.96
N ASP A 133 -12.99 0.03 11.61
CA ASP A 133 -12.54 1.29 12.12
C ASP A 133 -12.12 2.26 11.00
N THR A 134 -12.84 3.36 10.84
CA THR A 134 -12.55 4.38 9.83
C THR A 134 -11.35 5.27 10.18
N ASP A 135 -10.90 5.30 11.43
CA ASP A 135 -9.75 6.10 11.85
C ASP A 135 -8.43 5.54 11.28
N LYS A 136 -8.44 4.27 10.85
CA LYS A 136 -7.33 3.65 10.11
C LYS A 136 -7.14 4.21 8.70
N LEU A 137 -8.12 4.92 8.14
CA LEU A 137 -8.07 5.44 6.78
C LEU A 137 -7.22 6.71 6.75
N LEU A 138 -6.05 6.64 6.12
CA LEU A 138 -5.12 7.75 5.94
C LEU A 138 -5.04 8.15 4.46
N PRO A 139 -6.04 8.87 3.93
CA PRO A 139 -5.96 9.37 2.56
C PRO A 139 -4.91 10.47 2.44
N PHE A 140 -4.24 10.55 1.31
CA PHE A 140 -3.35 11.64 0.96
C PHE A 140 -3.45 11.95 -0.53
N PHE A 141 -3.19 13.20 -0.91
CA PHE A 141 -3.22 13.55 -2.32
C PHE A 141 -1.94 13.15 -3.02
N SER A 142 -2.09 12.37 -4.08
CA SER A 142 -1.02 11.91 -4.96
C SER A 142 -1.23 12.41 -6.38
N MET A 143 -0.13 12.48 -7.15
CA MET A 143 -0.15 12.96 -8.55
C MET A 143 -0.76 14.36 -8.68
N VAL A 144 -0.49 15.24 -7.72
CA VAL A 144 -1.00 16.62 -7.70
C VAL A 144 -0.33 17.44 -8.80
N ASP A 145 -1.11 17.86 -9.79
CA ASP A 145 -0.66 18.76 -10.86
C ASP A 145 -1.23 20.15 -10.62
N ARG A 146 -0.38 21.07 -10.13
CA ARG A 146 -0.75 22.46 -9.82
C ARG A 146 -1.12 23.30 -11.05
N ARG A 147 -0.93 22.80 -12.26
CA ARG A 147 -1.39 23.44 -13.51
C ARG A 147 -2.90 23.22 -13.73
N LYS A 148 -3.49 22.24 -13.05
CA LYS A 148 -4.91 21.90 -13.15
C LYS A 148 -5.70 22.60 -12.05
N GLN A 149 -6.62 23.49 -12.44
CA GLN A 149 -7.46 24.25 -11.51
C GLN A 149 -8.26 23.33 -10.57
N LEU A 150 -8.80 22.20 -11.09
CA LEU A 150 -9.54 21.25 -10.28
C LEU A 150 -8.65 20.63 -9.17
N HIS A 151 -7.37 20.28 -9.50
CA HIS A 151 -6.45 19.76 -8.49
C HIS A 151 -6.17 20.79 -7.41
N CYS A 152 -5.92 22.06 -7.80
CA CYS A 152 -5.70 23.13 -6.83
C CYS A 152 -6.90 23.32 -5.92
N SER A 153 -8.13 23.45 -6.46
CA SER A 153 -9.32 23.67 -5.64
C SER A 153 -9.59 22.53 -4.65
N ILE A 154 -9.38 21.28 -5.05
CA ILE A 154 -9.60 20.13 -4.15
C ILE A 154 -8.52 20.04 -3.07
N VAL A 155 -7.26 20.36 -3.40
CA VAL A 155 -6.15 20.28 -2.45
C VAL A 155 -6.19 21.44 -1.46
N ASP A 156 -6.53 22.65 -1.92
CA ASP A 156 -6.54 23.85 -1.10
C ASP A 156 -7.79 23.90 -0.19
N GLU A 157 -8.91 23.33 -0.66
CA GLU A 157 -10.17 23.20 0.11
C GLU A 157 -10.69 21.75 0.07
N PRO A 158 -10.08 20.83 0.82
CA PRO A 158 -10.49 19.43 0.80
C PRO A 158 -11.94 19.23 1.27
N PRO A 159 -12.71 18.36 0.61
CA PRO A 159 -14.05 18.02 1.07
C PRO A 159 -14.08 17.54 2.53
N ARG A 160 -15.14 17.83 3.28
CA ARG A 160 -15.27 17.46 4.71
C ARG A 160 -15.02 15.97 5.00
N LYS A 161 -15.36 15.08 4.06
CA LYS A 161 -15.09 13.63 4.20
C LYS A 161 -13.59 13.27 4.15
N LEU A 162 -12.73 14.21 3.78
CA LEU A 162 -11.28 14.10 3.77
C LEU A 162 -10.62 14.84 4.95
N SER A 163 -11.36 15.15 6.02
CA SER A 163 -10.80 15.85 7.19
C SER A 163 -9.64 15.10 7.86
N ALA A 164 -9.59 13.77 7.72
CA ALA A 164 -8.50 12.92 8.21
C ALA A 164 -7.32 12.81 7.23
N ALA A 165 -7.37 13.49 6.06
CA ALA A 165 -6.29 13.41 5.08
C ALA A 165 -4.96 13.90 5.66
N LEU A 166 -3.88 13.22 5.24
CA LEU A 166 -2.54 13.68 5.49
C LEU A 166 -2.31 14.99 4.75
N LYS A 167 -1.53 15.88 5.35
CA LYS A 167 -1.28 17.23 4.82
C LYS A 167 -0.28 17.21 3.67
N THR A 168 0.61 16.23 3.67
CA THR A 168 1.66 16.08 2.66
C THR A 168 1.06 15.58 1.34
N ASN A 169 1.38 16.26 0.26
CA ASN A 169 0.93 15.94 -1.09
C ASN A 169 2.10 15.46 -1.95
N ILE A 170 1.89 14.43 -2.76
CA ILE A 170 2.87 13.96 -3.73
C ILE A 170 2.60 14.61 -5.09
N PRO A 171 3.57 15.35 -5.65
CA PRO A 171 3.39 16.04 -6.93
C PRO A 171 3.39 15.07 -8.12
N TYR A 172 2.67 15.42 -9.18
CA TYR A 172 2.83 14.80 -10.48
C TYR A 172 4.15 15.28 -11.13
N THR A 173 5.09 14.36 -11.34
CA THR A 173 6.39 14.67 -11.90
C THR A 173 6.99 13.47 -12.62
N SER A 174 7.70 13.71 -13.72
CA SER A 174 8.44 12.72 -14.48
C SER A 174 9.55 12.03 -13.65
N GLU A 175 10.07 12.67 -12.62
CA GLU A 175 11.08 12.07 -11.75
C GLU A 175 10.54 10.84 -11.02
N VAL A 176 9.27 10.86 -10.61
CA VAL A 176 8.61 9.68 -10.02
C VAL A 176 8.46 8.55 -11.06
N GLU A 177 8.08 8.89 -12.30
CA GLU A 177 7.97 7.90 -13.39
C GLU A 177 9.32 7.23 -13.69
N ARG A 178 10.43 7.98 -13.55
CA ARG A 178 11.80 7.45 -13.75
C ARG A 178 12.20 6.38 -12.74
N MET A 179 11.50 6.22 -11.62
CA MET A 179 11.69 5.09 -10.71
C MET A 179 11.60 3.75 -11.46
N GLY A 180 10.67 3.63 -12.42
CA GLY A 180 10.55 2.44 -13.27
C GLY A 180 11.76 2.19 -14.17
N VAL A 181 12.39 3.26 -14.68
CA VAL A 181 13.61 3.18 -15.49
C VAL A 181 14.82 2.78 -14.64
N HIS A 182 14.98 3.42 -13.49
CA HIS A 182 16.08 3.13 -12.56
C HIS A 182 15.88 1.83 -11.79
N ARG A 183 14.65 1.34 -11.70
CA ARG A 183 14.25 0.22 -10.82
C ARG A 183 14.80 0.42 -9.41
N ALA A 184 14.48 1.59 -8.86
CA ALA A 184 14.97 2.02 -7.55
C ALA A 184 14.05 3.09 -6.95
N PRO A 185 13.98 3.22 -5.62
CA PRO A 185 13.28 4.30 -4.95
C PRO A 185 13.83 5.67 -5.36
N LEU A 186 12.95 6.67 -5.45
CA LEU A 186 13.31 8.02 -5.88
C LEU A 186 14.46 8.62 -5.05
N GLY A 187 14.45 8.38 -3.74
CA GLY A 187 15.49 8.89 -2.84
C GLY A 187 16.91 8.38 -3.14
N SER A 188 17.04 7.21 -3.77
CA SER A 188 18.36 6.60 -4.05
C SER A 188 19.07 7.21 -5.27
N PHE A 189 18.35 7.78 -6.23
CA PHE A 189 18.94 8.35 -7.44
C PHE A 189 18.64 9.86 -7.61
N SER A 190 17.68 10.40 -6.90
CA SER A 190 17.27 11.81 -6.99
C SER A 190 16.84 12.39 -5.63
N GLY A 191 17.57 12.08 -4.56
CA GLY A 191 17.22 12.42 -3.17
C GLY A 191 17.04 13.91 -2.88
N ASN A 192 17.73 14.78 -3.60
CA ASN A 192 17.57 16.24 -3.46
C ASN A 192 16.36 16.82 -4.21
N ASN A 193 15.68 16.00 -5.01
CA ASN A 193 14.50 16.40 -5.76
C ASN A 193 13.34 16.76 -4.82
N TRP A 194 12.52 17.72 -5.23
CA TRP A 194 11.31 18.12 -4.49
C TRP A 194 10.37 16.94 -4.20
N ALA A 195 10.14 16.07 -5.18
CA ALA A 195 9.26 14.91 -4.99
C ALA A 195 9.83 13.93 -3.94
N ALA A 196 11.16 13.69 -3.93
CA ALA A 196 11.78 12.85 -2.91
C ALA A 196 11.58 13.43 -1.50
N LYS A 197 11.69 14.75 -1.35
CA LYS A 197 11.40 15.44 -0.08
C LYS A 197 9.92 15.31 0.32
N CYS A 198 9.00 15.34 -0.65
CA CYS A 198 7.57 15.10 -0.37
C CYS A 198 7.32 13.66 0.11
N TYR A 199 7.96 12.65 -0.47
CA TYR A 199 7.85 11.27 0.01
C TYR A 199 8.42 11.11 1.42
N GLN A 200 9.56 11.76 1.72
CA GLN A 200 10.10 11.75 3.07
C GLN A 200 9.15 12.40 4.07
N ALA A 201 8.62 13.58 3.73
CA ALA A 201 7.65 14.29 4.58
C ALA A 201 6.36 13.47 4.79
N LEU A 202 5.88 12.78 3.73
CA LEU A 202 4.74 11.87 3.84
C LEU A 202 5.04 10.74 4.82
N TRP A 203 6.21 10.13 4.72
CA TRP A 203 6.60 9.05 5.62
C TRP A 203 6.69 9.52 7.08
N ASP A 204 7.27 10.70 7.31
CA ASP A 204 7.36 11.27 8.66
C ASP A 204 5.98 11.59 9.24
N GLU A 205 5.05 12.10 8.42
CA GLU A 205 3.67 12.32 8.82
C GLU A 205 2.93 11.01 9.12
N VAL A 206 3.14 9.96 8.32
CA VAL A 206 2.58 8.61 8.56
C VAL A 206 3.07 8.07 9.90
N LYS A 207 4.37 8.12 10.18
CA LYS A 207 4.93 7.67 11.46
C LYS A 207 4.28 8.39 12.64
N SER A 208 4.20 9.73 12.59
CA SER A 208 3.54 10.51 13.64
C SER A 208 2.07 10.14 13.83
N ARG A 209 1.37 9.76 12.78
CA ARG A 209 -0.03 9.32 12.90
C ARG A 209 -0.15 7.94 13.54
N LEU A 210 0.77 7.02 13.22
CA LEU A 210 0.81 5.68 13.81
C LEU A 210 1.14 5.69 15.30
N GLU A 211 1.96 6.64 15.77
CA GLU A 211 2.29 6.80 17.18
C GLU A 211 1.09 7.23 18.04
N VAL A 212 0.05 7.78 17.44
CA VAL A 212 -1.15 8.32 18.14
C VAL A 212 -2.35 7.38 18.00
N MET A 213 -2.29 6.40 17.10
CA MET A 213 -3.35 5.40 16.88
C MET A 213 -3.25 4.24 17.85
#